data_b781e4fc971c407fed11f177674faa4c
#
_entry.id   b781e4fc971c407fed11f177674faa4c
#
_cell.length_a   1.000
_cell.length_b   1.000
_cell.length_c   1.000
_cell.angle_alpha   90.00
_cell.angle_beta   90.00
_cell.angle_gamma   90.00
#
_symmetry.space_group_name_H-M   'P 1'
#
loop_
_entity.id
_entity.type
_entity.pdbx_description
1 polymer ?
#
loop_
_entity_poly.entity_id
_entity_poly.type
_entity_poly.pdbx_seq_one_letter_code
_entity_poly.pdbx_strand_id
1 'polypeptide(L)'
;MTGIKIATIGGGSSYTPELIEGFIKRYDELPVREIWLVDIEAGKEKLEIVGNLAKRMVKKSGLPIEVHLTLDRREALKDADFVTTQLRVGLLEARAKDEAIPLKYDVIGQETNGPGGLFKALRTIPVILDICKDMEELCPNAWLINFANPAGMVTEAVLRYTNIQRVVGLCNVPIGIRMGLARLLEVDASRVHVDFAGLNHMVYGLDVYLDGVSVMDRVLELVTDPEKQITMENIAALNWEPDFIRGLRAIPCPYHRYYYKTREMLEEEKEASVEKGTRAEVVKQLENDLFELYKDPNLDIKPPQLEKRGGAYYSDAACSLITSIYNNKGDIQPVNTRNNGTIASLPHDSAVEVNCIITKEGPKPIAVGDLPVPVRGLVQQIKSFERTTIEAAVTGDYHKALLAMTINPLLPSDKVAKQILDEMLEAHKEYLPQFFKKVEK
;
A
#
# COMPACT_ATOMS: atom_id res chain seq x y z
N MET A 1 -14.62 -7.05 -30.42
CA MET A 1 -14.91 -7.32 -29.01
C MET A 1 -14.45 -6.10 -28.21
N THR A 2 -15.30 -5.52 -27.42
CA THR A 2 -14.98 -4.42 -26.51
C THR A 2 -14.21 -4.99 -25.34
N GLY A 3 -12.89 -5.00 -25.40
CA GLY A 3 -12.02 -5.42 -24.30
C GLY A 3 -11.70 -4.26 -23.37
N ILE A 4 -11.12 -4.56 -22.21
CA ILE A 4 -10.78 -3.61 -21.16
C ILE A 4 -9.44 -2.94 -21.45
N LYS A 5 -9.37 -1.62 -21.23
CA LYS A 5 -8.13 -0.83 -21.23
C LYS A 5 -7.69 -0.53 -19.79
N ILE A 6 -6.45 -0.87 -19.47
CA ILE A 6 -5.84 -0.62 -18.15
C ILE A 6 -4.65 0.32 -18.32
N ALA A 7 -4.65 1.44 -17.60
CA ALA A 7 -3.51 2.35 -17.50
C ALA A 7 -2.80 2.17 -16.16
N THR A 8 -1.50 1.84 -16.17
CA THR A 8 -0.67 1.61 -14.98
C THR A 8 0.32 2.74 -14.84
N ILE A 9 0.11 3.63 -13.88
CA ILE A 9 1.00 4.76 -13.57
C ILE A 9 2.08 4.30 -12.60
N GLY A 10 3.35 4.48 -12.96
CA GLY A 10 4.52 3.84 -12.36
C GLY A 10 4.79 2.49 -13.02
N GLY A 11 4.55 2.39 -14.32
CA GLY A 11 4.67 1.17 -15.12
C GLY A 11 6.08 0.56 -15.15
N GLY A 12 7.12 1.36 -14.91
CA GLY A 12 8.51 0.91 -14.76
C GLY A 12 8.83 0.25 -13.40
N SER A 13 7.84 0.02 -12.55
CA SER A 13 8.03 -0.66 -11.27
C SER A 13 8.51 -2.11 -11.45
N SER A 14 9.42 -2.54 -10.57
CA SER A 14 9.86 -3.94 -10.51
C SER A 14 8.74 -4.96 -10.27
N TYR A 15 7.56 -4.52 -9.79
CA TYR A 15 6.38 -5.36 -9.61
C TYR A 15 5.50 -5.55 -10.86
N THR A 16 5.71 -4.77 -11.89
CA THR A 16 4.88 -4.83 -13.11
C THR A 16 4.77 -6.25 -13.70
N PRO A 17 5.83 -7.10 -13.74
CA PRO A 17 5.69 -8.47 -14.25
C PRO A 17 4.68 -9.31 -13.47
N GLU A 18 4.53 -9.09 -12.16
CA GLU A 18 3.53 -9.80 -11.36
C GLU A 18 2.10 -9.36 -11.73
N LEU A 19 1.90 -8.06 -11.97
CA LEU A 19 0.61 -7.52 -12.42
C LEU A 19 0.24 -8.07 -13.80
N ILE A 20 1.20 -8.13 -14.75
CA ILE A 20 1.00 -8.72 -16.08
C ILE A 20 0.62 -10.20 -15.98
N GLU A 21 1.34 -10.98 -15.15
CA GLU A 21 1.00 -12.39 -14.90
C GLU A 21 -0.43 -12.54 -14.35
N GLY A 22 -0.83 -11.65 -13.44
CA GLY A 22 -2.17 -11.64 -12.86
C GLY A 22 -3.27 -11.41 -13.89
N PHE A 23 -3.07 -10.52 -14.87
CA PHE A 23 -4.01 -10.30 -15.97
C PHE A 23 -4.03 -11.47 -16.95
N ILE A 24 -2.89 -12.03 -17.28
CA ILE A 24 -2.81 -13.23 -18.16
C ILE A 24 -3.59 -14.40 -17.54
N LYS A 25 -3.40 -14.68 -16.26
CA LYS A 25 -4.07 -15.79 -15.55
C LYS A 25 -5.59 -15.63 -15.47
N ARG A 26 -6.09 -14.41 -15.54
CA ARG A 26 -7.52 -14.09 -15.38
C ARG A 26 -8.19 -13.66 -16.68
N TYR A 27 -7.54 -13.88 -17.84
CA TYR A 27 -8.02 -13.38 -19.12
C TYR A 27 -9.43 -13.86 -19.45
N ASP A 28 -9.78 -15.09 -19.12
CA ASP A 28 -11.13 -15.66 -19.39
C ASP A 28 -12.23 -14.91 -18.61
N GLU A 29 -11.92 -14.36 -17.43
CA GLU A 29 -12.85 -13.60 -16.62
C GLU A 29 -12.69 -12.08 -16.80
N LEU A 30 -11.52 -11.62 -17.20
CA LEU A 30 -11.15 -10.23 -17.36
C LEU A 30 -10.49 -10.03 -18.74
N PRO A 31 -11.26 -9.80 -19.79
CA PRO A 31 -10.77 -9.72 -21.18
C PRO A 31 -10.01 -8.41 -21.44
N VAL A 32 -8.80 -8.31 -20.91
CA VAL A 32 -7.91 -7.16 -21.09
C VAL A 32 -7.45 -7.11 -22.54
N ARG A 33 -7.70 -5.98 -23.20
CA ARG A 33 -7.26 -5.72 -24.57
C ARG A 33 -5.95 -4.92 -24.60
N GLU A 34 -5.87 -3.89 -23.80
CA GLU A 34 -4.74 -2.96 -23.77
C GLU A 34 -4.23 -2.76 -22.34
N ILE A 35 -2.91 -2.84 -22.19
CA ILE A 35 -2.20 -2.45 -20.98
C ILE A 35 -1.24 -1.32 -21.34
N TRP A 36 -1.47 -0.16 -20.76
CA TRP A 36 -0.62 1.01 -20.93
C TRP A 36 0.27 1.19 -19.71
N LEU A 37 1.57 1.01 -19.88
CA LEU A 37 2.57 1.23 -18.83
C LEU A 37 3.10 2.65 -18.97
N VAL A 38 2.92 3.46 -17.93
CA VAL A 38 3.26 4.88 -17.92
C VAL A 38 4.32 5.15 -16.88
N ASP A 39 5.36 5.89 -17.24
CA ASP A 39 6.34 6.39 -16.28
C ASP A 39 6.75 7.81 -16.65
N ILE A 40 7.63 8.41 -15.87
CA ILE A 40 8.24 9.72 -16.12
C ILE A 40 9.60 9.54 -16.80
N GLU A 41 10.18 10.63 -17.32
CA GLU A 41 11.50 10.59 -18.02
C GLU A 41 12.58 9.91 -17.14
N ALA A 42 12.61 10.20 -15.84
CA ALA A 42 13.54 9.57 -14.91
C ALA A 42 13.36 8.05 -14.74
N GLY A 43 12.18 7.52 -15.08
CA GLY A 43 11.84 6.08 -15.05
C GLY A 43 11.92 5.38 -16.40
N LYS A 44 12.27 6.09 -17.48
CA LYS A 44 12.20 5.60 -18.86
C LYS A 44 12.96 4.30 -19.10
N GLU A 45 14.21 4.20 -18.65
CA GLU A 45 15.02 2.98 -18.81
C GLU A 45 14.32 1.78 -18.14
N LYS A 46 13.84 1.96 -16.90
CA LYS A 46 13.11 0.91 -16.18
C LYS A 46 11.82 0.53 -16.89
N LEU A 47 11.08 1.53 -17.39
CA LEU A 47 9.85 1.30 -18.16
C LEU A 47 10.12 0.46 -19.41
N GLU A 48 11.20 0.75 -20.15
CA GLU A 48 11.57 -0.01 -21.36
C GLU A 48 11.95 -1.45 -21.03
N ILE A 49 12.75 -1.67 -19.98
CA ILE A 49 13.17 -3.02 -19.54
C ILE A 49 11.94 -3.85 -19.14
N VAL A 50 11.13 -3.32 -18.24
CA VAL A 50 9.93 -4.02 -17.73
C VAL A 50 8.87 -4.20 -18.82
N GLY A 51 8.67 -3.17 -19.66
CA GLY A 51 7.71 -3.24 -20.76
C GLY A 51 8.09 -4.27 -21.81
N ASN A 52 9.39 -4.43 -22.09
CA ASN A 52 9.86 -5.49 -23.00
C ASN A 52 9.61 -6.88 -22.41
N LEU A 53 9.83 -7.08 -21.09
CA LEU A 53 9.46 -8.32 -20.43
C LEU A 53 7.93 -8.55 -20.49
N ALA A 54 7.12 -7.54 -20.20
CA ALA A 54 5.67 -7.63 -20.29
C ALA A 54 5.20 -8.08 -21.68
N LYS A 55 5.78 -7.51 -22.76
CA LYS A 55 5.50 -7.92 -24.14
C LYS A 55 5.88 -9.38 -24.41
N ARG A 56 7.02 -9.85 -23.87
CA ARG A 56 7.42 -11.26 -24.01
C ARG A 56 6.47 -12.20 -23.28
N MET A 57 6.04 -11.84 -22.06
CA MET A 57 5.08 -12.63 -21.27
C MET A 57 3.74 -12.74 -21.98
N VAL A 58 3.21 -11.63 -22.51
CA VAL A 58 1.97 -11.63 -23.28
C VAL A 58 2.11 -12.46 -24.57
N LYS A 59 3.20 -12.30 -25.31
CA LYS A 59 3.46 -13.09 -26.51
C LYS A 59 3.49 -14.60 -26.22
N LYS A 60 4.11 -15.01 -25.12
CA LYS A 60 4.16 -16.41 -24.69
C LYS A 60 2.78 -16.96 -24.35
N SER A 61 1.92 -16.15 -23.73
CA SER A 61 0.56 -16.57 -23.39
C SER A 61 -0.34 -16.80 -24.59
N GLY A 62 -0.01 -16.24 -25.75
CA GLY A 62 -0.84 -16.31 -26.97
C GLY A 62 -2.12 -15.48 -26.89
N LEU A 63 -2.31 -14.70 -25.86
CA LEU A 63 -3.50 -13.87 -25.66
C LEU A 63 -3.42 -12.58 -26.49
N PRO A 64 -4.56 -12.05 -26.98
CA PRO A 64 -4.61 -10.84 -27.80
C PRO A 64 -4.57 -9.57 -26.93
N ILE A 65 -3.56 -9.44 -26.09
CA ILE A 65 -3.33 -8.28 -25.23
C ILE A 65 -2.25 -7.41 -25.89
N GLU A 66 -2.50 -6.12 -26.01
CA GLU A 66 -1.51 -5.15 -26.47
C GLU A 66 -0.87 -4.43 -25.29
N VAL A 67 0.48 -4.36 -25.27
CA VAL A 67 1.24 -3.66 -24.23
C VAL A 67 1.88 -2.41 -24.84
N HIS A 68 1.46 -1.26 -24.35
CA HIS A 68 1.94 0.06 -24.76
C HIS A 68 2.82 0.68 -23.67
N LEU A 69 3.86 1.41 -24.08
CA LEU A 69 4.76 2.15 -23.19
C LEU A 69 4.69 3.62 -23.55
N THR A 70 4.49 4.49 -22.58
CA THR A 70 4.46 5.93 -22.84
C THR A 70 4.98 6.73 -21.62
N LEU A 71 5.49 7.91 -21.89
CA LEU A 71 5.82 8.91 -20.87
C LEU A 71 4.71 9.98 -20.77
N ASP A 72 3.72 9.93 -21.66
CA ASP A 72 2.53 10.78 -21.61
C ASP A 72 1.36 10.03 -20.96
N ARG A 73 1.10 10.31 -19.67
CA ARG A 73 0.00 9.69 -18.95
C ARG A 73 -1.37 10.01 -19.54
N ARG A 74 -1.51 11.18 -20.21
CA ARG A 74 -2.80 11.57 -20.81
C ARG A 74 -3.18 10.67 -21.96
N GLU A 75 -2.20 10.23 -22.77
CA GLU A 75 -2.41 9.23 -23.82
C GLU A 75 -2.93 7.90 -23.25
N ALA A 76 -2.31 7.43 -22.17
CA ALA A 76 -2.71 6.18 -21.53
C ALA A 76 -4.08 6.27 -20.85
N LEU A 77 -4.40 7.40 -20.21
CA LEU A 77 -5.65 7.61 -19.49
C LEU A 77 -6.87 7.74 -20.39
N LYS A 78 -6.68 8.18 -21.65
CA LYS A 78 -7.80 8.36 -22.56
C LYS A 78 -8.60 7.06 -22.72
N ASP A 79 -9.89 7.12 -22.37
CA ASP A 79 -10.84 6.00 -22.44
C ASP A 79 -10.40 4.75 -21.65
N ALA A 80 -9.61 4.91 -20.57
CA ALA A 80 -9.25 3.81 -19.68
C ALA A 80 -10.47 3.34 -18.87
N ASP A 81 -10.59 2.03 -18.65
CA ASP A 81 -11.60 1.41 -17.78
C ASP A 81 -11.10 1.33 -16.33
N PHE A 82 -9.81 1.03 -16.18
CA PHE A 82 -9.12 0.97 -14.88
C PHE A 82 -7.80 1.71 -14.94
N VAL A 83 -7.49 2.44 -13.89
CA VAL A 83 -6.20 3.09 -13.67
C VAL A 83 -5.58 2.49 -12.42
N THR A 84 -4.39 1.92 -12.53
CA THR A 84 -3.63 1.41 -11.39
C THR A 84 -2.46 2.34 -11.09
N THR A 85 -2.18 2.60 -9.81
CA THR A 85 -1.05 3.44 -9.39
C THR A 85 -0.10 2.66 -8.52
N GLN A 86 1.16 2.57 -8.92
CA GLN A 86 2.25 1.91 -8.18
C GLN A 86 3.53 2.76 -8.16
N LEU A 87 3.36 4.07 -8.29
CA LEU A 87 4.45 5.05 -8.35
C LEU A 87 5.10 5.28 -6.98
N ARG A 88 6.35 5.73 -7.02
CA ARG A 88 7.11 6.16 -5.85
C ARG A 88 7.81 7.48 -6.18
N VAL A 89 7.31 8.58 -5.65
CA VAL A 89 7.91 9.91 -5.84
C VAL A 89 9.26 9.99 -5.11
N GLY A 90 10.32 10.33 -5.83
CA GLY A 90 11.68 10.36 -5.32
C GLY A 90 12.38 8.99 -5.27
N LEU A 91 11.77 7.93 -5.82
CA LEU A 91 12.33 6.59 -5.96
C LEU A 91 12.84 6.02 -4.61
N LEU A 92 13.86 5.14 -4.65
CA LEU A 92 14.47 4.56 -3.46
C LEU A 92 15.42 5.53 -2.74
N GLU A 93 15.93 6.53 -3.44
CA GLU A 93 16.75 7.60 -2.88
C GLU A 93 15.99 8.42 -1.83
N ALA A 94 14.75 8.82 -2.13
CA ALA A 94 13.91 9.49 -1.15
C ALA A 94 13.56 8.57 0.01
N ARG A 95 13.26 7.29 -0.26
CA ARG A 95 13.01 6.30 0.79
C ARG A 95 14.21 6.13 1.73
N ALA A 96 15.43 6.09 1.21
CA ALA A 96 16.63 5.99 2.05
C ALA A 96 16.74 7.17 3.03
N LYS A 97 16.39 8.39 2.58
CA LYS A 97 16.32 9.57 3.46
C LYS A 97 15.19 9.46 4.49
N ASP A 98 14.01 8.96 4.08
CA ASP A 98 12.86 8.73 4.97
C ASP A 98 13.20 7.77 6.11
N GLU A 99 14.06 6.78 5.86
CA GLU A 99 14.49 5.80 6.85
C GLU A 99 15.69 6.31 7.68
N ALA A 100 16.69 6.93 7.05
CA ALA A 100 17.94 7.29 7.72
C ALA A 100 17.83 8.56 8.59
N ILE A 101 17.04 9.57 8.20
CA ILE A 101 16.97 10.83 8.94
C ILE A 101 16.35 10.64 10.34
N PRO A 102 15.18 9.99 10.50
CA PRO A 102 14.60 9.78 11.83
C PRO A 102 15.50 9.02 12.79
N LEU A 103 16.27 8.03 12.30
CA LEU A 103 17.20 7.24 13.12
C LEU A 103 18.27 8.09 13.80
N LYS A 104 18.68 9.23 13.25
CA LYS A 104 19.61 10.18 13.86
C LYS A 104 19.06 10.80 15.14
N TYR A 105 17.74 10.81 15.30
CA TYR A 105 17.01 11.40 16.41
C TYR A 105 16.39 10.36 17.33
N ASP A 106 16.83 9.11 17.26
CA ASP A 106 16.28 7.99 18.03
C ASP A 106 14.77 7.76 17.76
N VAL A 107 14.35 7.94 16.52
CA VAL A 107 12.98 7.73 16.05
C VAL A 107 12.97 6.69 14.93
N ILE A 108 11.94 5.83 14.92
CA ILE A 108 11.74 4.80 13.90
C ILE A 108 11.88 5.35 12.49
N GLY A 109 12.74 4.73 11.69
CA GLY A 109 13.04 5.06 10.28
C GLY A 109 12.28 4.15 9.31
N GLN A 110 10.96 4.27 9.24
CA GLN A 110 10.09 3.42 8.44
C GLN A 110 9.38 4.23 7.33
N GLU A 111 9.31 3.66 6.11
CA GLU A 111 8.86 4.39 4.91
C GLU A 111 7.37 4.78 4.88
N THR A 112 6.51 4.15 5.70
CA THR A 112 5.05 4.35 5.66
C THR A 112 4.41 4.69 7.01
N ASN A 113 5.19 4.63 8.09
CA ASN A 113 4.77 5.02 9.44
C ASN A 113 5.66 6.17 9.95
N GLY A 114 5.18 6.90 10.95
CA GLY A 114 5.94 7.99 11.54
C GLY A 114 6.39 9.06 10.55
N PRO A 115 7.61 9.63 10.76
CA PRO A 115 8.14 10.70 9.90
C PRO A 115 8.27 10.30 8.43
N GLY A 116 8.77 9.10 8.14
CA GLY A 116 8.90 8.61 6.77
C GLY A 116 7.56 8.47 6.07
N GLY A 117 6.53 7.96 6.77
CA GLY A 117 5.17 7.89 6.25
C GLY A 117 4.57 9.25 5.95
N LEU A 118 4.80 10.23 6.82
CA LEU A 118 4.41 11.63 6.59
C LEU A 118 5.05 12.17 5.32
N PHE A 119 6.38 12.10 5.19
CA PHE A 119 7.08 12.65 4.03
C PHE A 119 6.75 11.93 2.73
N LYS A 120 6.53 10.63 2.78
CA LYS A 120 6.04 9.87 1.62
C LYS A 120 4.66 10.36 1.17
N ALA A 121 3.75 10.64 2.12
CA ALA A 121 2.44 11.21 1.82
C ALA A 121 2.56 12.63 1.24
N LEU A 122 3.39 13.50 1.83
CA LEU A 122 3.62 14.86 1.34
C LEU A 122 4.10 14.91 -0.12
N ARG A 123 4.89 13.92 -0.56
CA ARG A 123 5.36 13.81 -1.94
C ARG A 123 4.35 13.14 -2.87
N THR A 124 3.65 12.12 -2.40
CA THR A 124 2.80 11.27 -3.23
C THR A 124 1.42 11.87 -3.50
N ILE A 125 0.79 12.44 -2.47
CA ILE A 125 -0.58 12.97 -2.56
C ILE A 125 -0.73 14.01 -3.67
N PRO A 126 0.12 15.07 -3.78
CA PRO A 126 -0.04 16.05 -4.84
C PRO A 126 0.05 15.46 -6.25
N VAL A 127 0.91 14.47 -6.45
CA VAL A 127 1.07 13.78 -7.75
C VAL A 127 -0.18 12.97 -8.08
N ILE A 128 -0.74 12.24 -7.12
CA ILE A 128 -1.98 11.47 -7.33
C ILE A 128 -3.17 12.41 -7.60
N LEU A 129 -3.29 13.51 -6.88
CA LEU A 129 -4.36 14.49 -7.13
C LEU A 129 -4.26 15.10 -8.54
N ASP A 130 -3.04 15.29 -9.03
CA ASP A 130 -2.83 15.77 -10.39
C ASP A 130 -3.16 14.70 -11.46
N ILE A 131 -2.89 13.42 -11.18
CA ILE A 131 -3.36 12.30 -12.01
C ILE A 131 -4.89 12.26 -12.03
N CYS A 132 -5.54 12.46 -10.87
CA CYS A 132 -7.00 12.48 -10.79
C CYS A 132 -7.64 13.58 -11.63
N LYS A 133 -7.02 14.76 -11.76
CA LYS A 133 -7.49 15.83 -12.67
C LYS A 133 -7.51 15.36 -14.13
N ASP A 134 -6.46 14.68 -14.57
CA ASP A 134 -6.42 14.13 -15.90
C ASP A 134 -7.46 13.00 -16.08
N MET A 135 -7.70 12.19 -15.04
CA MET A 135 -8.75 11.16 -15.06
C MET A 135 -10.16 11.76 -15.16
N GLU A 136 -10.44 12.85 -14.44
CA GLU A 136 -11.73 13.56 -14.51
C GLU A 136 -12.05 14.05 -15.92
N GLU A 137 -11.04 14.41 -16.69
CA GLU A 137 -11.18 14.85 -18.08
C GLU A 137 -11.25 13.69 -19.07
N LEU A 138 -10.38 12.68 -18.93
CA LEU A 138 -10.08 11.69 -19.97
C LEU A 138 -10.78 10.34 -19.77
N CYS A 139 -11.06 9.96 -18.51
CA CYS A 139 -11.71 8.70 -18.14
C CYS A 139 -12.53 8.82 -16.84
N PRO A 140 -13.54 9.71 -16.76
CA PRO A 140 -14.26 10.03 -15.51
C PRO A 140 -15.00 8.82 -14.91
N ASN A 141 -15.23 7.77 -15.70
CA ASN A 141 -15.90 6.55 -15.24
C ASN A 141 -14.94 5.43 -14.87
N ALA A 142 -13.62 5.62 -15.04
CA ALA A 142 -12.62 4.62 -14.70
C ALA A 142 -12.54 4.40 -13.17
N TRP A 143 -12.19 3.18 -12.79
CA TRP A 143 -11.81 2.88 -11.42
C TRP A 143 -10.33 3.20 -11.20
N LEU A 144 -10.03 3.98 -10.14
CA LEU A 144 -8.68 4.16 -9.64
C LEU A 144 -8.38 3.08 -8.60
N ILE A 145 -7.46 2.17 -8.91
CA ILE A 145 -6.97 1.13 -8.00
C ILE A 145 -5.60 1.58 -7.49
N ASN A 146 -5.57 2.09 -6.26
CA ASN A 146 -4.38 2.72 -5.71
C ASN A 146 -3.53 1.76 -4.89
N PHE A 147 -2.29 1.51 -5.32
CA PHE A 147 -1.23 0.85 -4.55
C PHE A 147 -0.13 1.80 -4.08
N ALA A 148 -0.16 3.07 -4.54
CA ALA A 148 0.81 4.06 -4.11
C ALA A 148 0.64 4.31 -2.59
N ASN A 149 1.73 4.15 -1.87
CA ASN A 149 1.76 4.32 -0.42
C ASN A 149 2.04 5.77 0.01
N PRO A 150 1.52 6.16 1.19
CA PRO A 150 0.66 5.43 2.13
C PRO A 150 -0.77 5.28 1.60
N ALA A 151 -1.18 4.04 1.33
CA ALA A 151 -2.39 3.79 0.54
C ALA A 151 -3.68 4.35 1.19
N GLY A 152 -3.79 4.29 2.51
CA GLY A 152 -4.94 4.87 3.24
C GLY A 152 -5.02 6.39 3.08
N MET A 153 -3.91 7.10 3.29
CA MET A 153 -3.84 8.57 3.14
C MET A 153 -4.10 9.01 1.70
N VAL A 154 -3.51 8.30 0.73
CA VAL A 154 -3.71 8.59 -0.70
C VAL A 154 -5.18 8.40 -1.09
N THR A 155 -5.80 7.29 -0.68
CA THR A 155 -7.21 7.01 -0.95
C THR A 155 -8.11 8.07 -0.32
N GLU A 156 -7.86 8.46 0.93
CA GLU A 156 -8.62 9.53 1.59
C GLU A 156 -8.44 10.88 0.89
N ALA A 157 -7.21 11.21 0.47
CA ALA A 157 -6.94 12.45 -0.25
C ALA A 157 -7.73 12.52 -1.57
N VAL A 158 -7.76 11.44 -2.35
CA VAL A 158 -8.57 11.36 -3.58
C VAL A 158 -10.04 11.58 -3.26
N LEU A 159 -10.60 10.84 -2.30
CA LEU A 159 -12.01 10.94 -1.91
C LEU A 159 -12.44 12.32 -1.40
N ARG A 160 -11.53 13.10 -0.81
CA ARG A 160 -11.81 14.42 -0.21
C ARG A 160 -11.53 15.60 -1.13
N TYR A 161 -10.55 15.47 -2.03
CA TYR A 161 -10.02 16.62 -2.78
C TYR A 161 -10.19 16.50 -4.30
N THR A 162 -10.88 15.46 -4.78
CA THR A 162 -11.21 15.28 -6.20
C THR A 162 -12.68 14.86 -6.39
N ASN A 163 -13.14 14.87 -7.64
CA ASN A 163 -14.46 14.33 -8.00
C ASN A 163 -14.43 12.82 -8.28
N ILE A 164 -13.26 12.18 -8.23
CA ILE A 164 -13.12 10.74 -8.41
C ILE A 164 -13.65 9.99 -7.19
N GLN A 165 -14.85 9.42 -7.32
CA GLN A 165 -15.48 8.61 -6.26
C GLN A 165 -15.24 7.10 -6.48
N ARG A 166 -14.85 6.69 -7.70
CA ARG A 166 -14.48 5.33 -8.06
C ARG A 166 -13.00 5.09 -7.74
N VAL A 167 -12.67 5.07 -6.46
CA VAL A 167 -11.31 4.80 -5.96
C VAL A 167 -11.32 3.74 -4.88
N VAL A 168 -10.35 2.83 -4.96
CA VAL A 168 -10.09 1.79 -3.95
C VAL A 168 -8.60 1.76 -3.68
N GLY A 169 -8.21 1.84 -2.42
CA GLY A 169 -6.83 1.61 -2.00
C GLY A 169 -6.62 0.14 -1.62
N LEU A 170 -5.48 -0.41 -1.99
CA LEU A 170 -5.13 -1.80 -1.73
C LEU A 170 -3.84 -1.94 -0.93
N CYS A 171 -3.81 -2.98 -0.10
CA CYS A 171 -2.63 -3.49 0.58
C CYS A 171 -2.64 -5.02 0.55
N ASN A 172 -1.46 -5.61 0.42
CA ASN A 172 -1.31 -7.07 0.49
C ASN A 172 -1.27 -7.62 1.92
N VAL A 173 -1.20 -6.76 2.94
CA VAL A 173 -1.08 -7.17 4.35
C VAL A 173 -2.26 -8.01 4.83
N PRO A 174 -3.54 -7.63 4.63
CA PRO A 174 -4.67 -8.46 5.04
C PRO A 174 -4.66 -9.84 4.39
N ILE A 175 -4.31 -9.91 3.09
CA ILE A 175 -4.19 -11.19 2.37
C ILE A 175 -3.07 -12.02 2.99
N GLY A 176 -1.91 -11.41 3.25
CA GLY A 176 -0.78 -12.08 3.90
C GLY A 176 -1.11 -12.64 5.29
N ILE A 177 -1.87 -11.89 6.10
CA ILE A 177 -2.36 -12.36 7.40
C ILE A 177 -3.26 -13.58 7.22
N ARG A 178 -4.26 -13.52 6.33
CA ARG A 178 -5.16 -14.65 6.06
C ARG A 178 -4.39 -15.89 5.60
N MET A 179 -3.43 -15.74 4.68
CA MET A 179 -2.59 -16.84 4.21
C MET A 179 -1.69 -17.41 5.32
N GLY A 180 -1.15 -16.55 6.19
CA GLY A 180 -0.38 -16.95 7.36
C GLY A 180 -1.22 -17.75 8.36
N LEU A 181 -2.45 -17.30 8.64
CA LEU A 181 -3.38 -18.00 9.52
C LEU A 181 -3.82 -19.36 8.94
N ALA A 182 -4.05 -19.44 7.62
CA ALA A 182 -4.38 -20.68 6.96
C ALA A 182 -3.25 -21.71 7.10
N ARG A 183 -1.99 -21.31 6.92
CA ARG A 183 -0.83 -22.18 7.17
C ARG A 183 -0.73 -22.61 8.62
N LEU A 184 -0.95 -21.67 9.57
CA LEU A 184 -0.91 -21.97 11.00
C LEU A 184 -2.00 -22.96 11.42
N LEU A 185 -3.17 -22.86 10.80
CA LEU A 185 -4.31 -23.78 11.03
C LEU A 185 -4.20 -25.09 10.23
N GLU A 186 -3.22 -25.20 9.31
CA GLU A 186 -3.01 -26.33 8.41
C GLU A 186 -4.22 -26.61 7.49
N VAL A 187 -4.81 -25.54 6.94
CA VAL A 187 -6.00 -25.62 6.09
C VAL A 187 -5.82 -24.81 4.80
N ASP A 188 -6.67 -25.05 3.80
CA ASP A 188 -6.74 -24.23 2.61
C ASP A 188 -7.21 -22.81 2.96
N ALA A 189 -6.57 -21.78 2.35
CA ALA A 189 -6.87 -20.39 2.64
C ALA A 189 -8.29 -19.95 2.24
N SER A 190 -8.93 -20.65 1.31
CA SER A 190 -10.33 -20.39 0.92
C SER A 190 -11.33 -20.66 2.04
N ARG A 191 -10.95 -21.50 3.02
CA ARG A 191 -11.76 -21.84 4.19
C ARG A 191 -11.62 -20.84 5.33
N VAL A 192 -10.60 -19.96 5.28
CA VAL A 192 -10.32 -18.99 6.33
C VAL A 192 -10.88 -17.64 5.95
N HIS A 193 -11.71 -17.09 6.82
CA HIS A 193 -12.16 -15.70 6.77
C HIS A 193 -11.65 -14.96 8.01
N VAL A 194 -11.30 -13.68 7.83
CA VAL A 194 -10.84 -12.81 8.91
C VAL A 194 -11.64 -11.51 8.86
N ASP A 195 -12.20 -11.11 9.99
CA ASP A 195 -12.87 -9.83 10.14
C ASP A 195 -11.83 -8.74 10.33
N PHE A 196 -11.47 -8.06 9.22
CA PHE A 196 -10.52 -6.96 9.24
C PHE A 196 -11.19 -5.63 9.50
N ALA A 197 -10.62 -4.85 10.43
CA ALA A 197 -11.03 -3.46 10.66
C ALA A 197 -9.86 -2.60 11.17
N GLY A 198 -9.79 -1.36 10.67
CA GLY A 198 -8.80 -0.38 11.04
C GLY A 198 -8.45 0.55 9.89
N LEU A 199 -7.15 0.87 9.78
CA LEU A 199 -6.58 1.72 8.73
C LEU A 199 -5.49 0.96 7.99
N ASN A 200 -5.11 1.45 6.84
CA ASN A 200 -3.96 0.88 6.12
C ASN A 200 -2.72 0.87 7.03
N HIS A 201 -2.04 -0.27 7.13
CA HIS A 201 -0.91 -0.51 8.05
C HIS A 201 -1.25 -0.35 9.56
N MET A 202 -2.53 -0.24 9.89
CA MET A 202 -3.07 -0.17 11.24
C MET A 202 -4.40 -0.97 11.32
N VAL A 203 -4.45 -2.08 10.59
CA VAL A 203 -5.60 -2.99 10.52
C VAL A 203 -5.43 -4.16 11.47
N TYR A 204 -6.51 -4.55 12.12
CA TYR A 204 -6.56 -5.72 13.01
C TYR A 204 -7.48 -6.79 12.42
N GLY A 205 -7.12 -8.06 12.60
CA GLY A 205 -8.06 -9.16 12.51
C GLY A 205 -8.83 -9.27 13.84
N LEU A 206 -10.08 -8.85 13.84
CA LEU A 206 -10.91 -8.82 15.05
C LEU A 206 -11.51 -10.19 15.38
N ASP A 207 -11.74 -11.02 14.38
CA ASP A 207 -12.11 -12.43 14.54
C ASP A 207 -11.59 -13.26 13.36
N VAL A 208 -11.47 -14.56 13.56
CA VAL A 208 -11.01 -15.52 12.56
C VAL A 208 -11.99 -16.67 12.49
N TYR A 209 -12.46 -16.98 11.28
CA TYR A 209 -13.43 -18.04 11.04
C TYR A 209 -12.82 -19.13 10.16
N LEU A 210 -13.13 -20.37 10.51
CA LEU A 210 -12.90 -21.55 9.68
C LEU A 210 -14.26 -22.14 9.31
N ASP A 211 -14.57 -22.19 8.01
CA ASP A 211 -15.86 -22.64 7.49
C ASP A 211 -17.07 -21.97 8.16
N GLY A 212 -16.94 -20.66 8.46
CA GLY A 212 -17.98 -19.85 9.07
C GLY A 212 -18.11 -19.98 10.60
N VAL A 213 -17.27 -20.77 11.25
CA VAL A 213 -17.23 -20.90 12.72
C VAL A 213 -16.02 -20.15 13.27
N SER A 214 -16.22 -19.28 14.28
CA SER A 214 -15.11 -18.57 14.92
C SER A 214 -14.14 -19.55 15.57
N VAL A 215 -12.86 -19.37 15.25
CA VAL A 215 -11.74 -20.15 15.80
C VAL A 215 -10.72 -19.24 16.49
N MET A 216 -11.12 -18.01 16.87
CA MET A 216 -10.23 -17.01 17.42
C MET A 216 -9.46 -17.51 18.64
N ASP A 217 -10.10 -18.21 19.58
CA ASP A 217 -9.41 -18.73 20.78
C ASP A 217 -8.29 -19.72 20.39
N ARG A 218 -8.57 -20.63 19.45
CA ARG A 218 -7.56 -21.55 18.90
C ARG A 218 -6.43 -20.79 18.19
N VAL A 219 -6.76 -19.76 17.43
CA VAL A 219 -5.76 -18.94 16.75
C VAL A 219 -4.88 -18.22 17.77
N LEU A 220 -5.44 -17.64 18.84
CA LEU A 220 -4.67 -16.97 19.90
C LEU A 220 -3.72 -17.95 20.61
N GLU A 221 -4.12 -19.19 20.85
CA GLU A 221 -3.23 -20.24 21.38
C GLU A 221 -2.06 -20.53 20.43
N LEU A 222 -2.35 -20.68 19.13
CA LEU A 222 -1.32 -21.00 18.12
C LEU A 222 -0.34 -19.85 17.89
N VAL A 223 -0.80 -18.61 17.78
CA VAL A 223 0.08 -17.44 17.55
C VAL A 223 0.92 -17.07 18.76
N THR A 224 0.55 -17.55 19.94
CA THR A 224 1.32 -17.36 21.18
C THR A 224 2.20 -18.56 21.54
N ASP A 225 2.17 -19.62 20.73
CA ASP A 225 3.07 -20.77 20.87
C ASP A 225 4.46 -20.39 20.35
N PRO A 226 5.53 -20.46 21.18
CA PRO A 226 6.88 -20.11 20.77
C PRO A 226 7.42 -20.94 19.59
N GLU A 227 6.89 -22.16 19.40
CA GLU A 227 7.29 -23.04 18.31
C GLU A 227 6.52 -22.77 17.01
N LYS A 228 5.42 -22.00 17.07
CA LYS A 228 4.55 -21.70 15.93
C LYS A 228 4.47 -20.19 15.72
N GLN A 229 5.07 -19.70 14.65
CA GLN A 229 5.06 -18.28 14.35
C GLN A 229 4.32 -17.98 13.04
N ILE A 230 3.49 -16.92 13.03
CA ILE A 230 3.00 -16.36 11.78
C ILE A 230 4.15 -15.61 11.15
N THR A 231 4.71 -16.19 10.09
CA THR A 231 5.68 -15.50 9.24
C THR A 231 4.99 -15.05 7.96
N MET A 232 5.15 -13.79 7.59
CA MET A 232 4.90 -13.31 6.23
C MET A 232 6.24 -13.29 5.49
N GLU A 233 6.26 -13.72 4.23
CA GLU A 233 7.43 -13.53 3.39
C GLU A 233 7.84 -12.05 3.44
N ASN A 234 9.12 -11.78 3.72
CA ASN A 234 9.71 -10.45 3.86
C ASN A 234 9.37 -9.65 5.14
N ILE A 235 8.66 -10.22 6.10
CA ILE A 235 8.46 -9.63 7.42
C ILE A 235 8.97 -10.63 8.44
N ALA A 236 9.98 -10.23 9.22
CA ALA A 236 10.52 -11.06 10.29
C ALA A 236 9.42 -11.51 11.26
N ALA A 237 9.56 -12.71 11.80
CA ALA A 237 8.64 -13.24 12.78
C ALA A 237 8.42 -12.23 13.91
N LEU A 238 7.16 -11.99 14.24
CA LEU A 238 6.79 -11.08 15.31
C LEU A 238 6.69 -11.89 16.59
N ASN A 239 7.74 -11.83 17.41
CA ASN A 239 7.74 -12.42 18.72
C ASN A 239 6.91 -11.53 19.68
N TRP A 240 5.58 -11.60 19.55
CA TRP A 240 4.69 -10.91 20.47
C TRP A 240 4.76 -11.54 21.86
N GLU A 241 4.66 -10.69 22.88
CA GLU A 241 4.46 -11.17 24.23
C GLU A 241 3.11 -11.93 24.32
N PRO A 242 3.09 -13.23 24.69
CA PRO A 242 1.87 -14.04 24.62
C PRO A 242 0.69 -13.46 25.40
N ASP A 243 0.94 -12.96 26.61
CA ASP A 243 -0.12 -12.40 27.44
C ASP A 243 -0.68 -11.08 26.91
N PHE A 244 0.16 -10.32 26.19
CA PHE A 244 -0.31 -9.13 25.47
C PHE A 244 -1.31 -9.51 24.36
N ILE A 245 -0.99 -10.50 23.52
CA ILE A 245 -1.88 -10.94 22.43
C ILE A 245 -3.18 -11.56 22.97
N ARG A 246 -3.09 -12.36 24.04
CA ARG A 246 -4.29 -12.90 24.71
C ARG A 246 -5.17 -11.79 25.28
N GLY A 247 -4.57 -10.74 25.88
CA GLY A 247 -5.30 -9.58 26.39
C GLY A 247 -5.88 -8.69 25.27
N LEU A 248 -5.15 -8.52 24.17
CA LEU A 248 -5.60 -7.74 23.01
C LEU A 248 -6.82 -8.37 22.31
N ARG A 249 -6.89 -9.71 22.27
CA ARG A 249 -7.94 -10.49 21.56
C ARG A 249 -8.17 -10.02 20.13
N ALA A 250 -7.09 -9.65 19.42
CA ALA A 250 -7.09 -9.28 18.01
C ALA A 250 -5.76 -9.69 17.39
N ILE A 251 -5.75 -9.94 16.10
CA ILE A 251 -4.54 -10.23 15.34
C ILE A 251 -3.98 -8.91 14.81
N PRO A 252 -2.88 -8.38 15.37
CA PRO A 252 -2.28 -7.16 14.89
C PRO A 252 -1.59 -7.39 13.54
N CYS A 253 -1.67 -6.41 12.65
CA CYS A 253 -0.88 -6.46 11.43
C CYS A 253 0.62 -6.26 11.75
N PRO A 254 1.54 -6.66 10.85
CA PRO A 254 2.97 -6.58 11.09
C PRO A 254 3.50 -5.17 11.43
N TYR A 255 2.83 -4.13 10.97
CA TYR A 255 3.23 -2.74 11.24
C TYR A 255 2.97 -2.28 12.67
N HIS A 256 2.08 -2.96 13.41
CA HIS A 256 1.85 -2.67 14.83
C HIS A 256 3.08 -2.83 15.71
N ARG A 257 4.08 -3.60 15.27
CA ARG A 257 5.37 -3.72 15.98
C ARG A 257 6.05 -2.38 16.22
N TYR A 258 5.93 -1.43 15.32
CA TYR A 258 6.50 -0.09 15.49
C TYR A 258 5.85 0.68 16.62
N TYR A 259 4.61 0.35 16.99
CA TYR A 259 3.85 1.00 18.06
C TYR A 259 3.86 0.23 19.38
N TYR A 260 3.87 -1.10 19.32
CA TYR A 260 3.84 -1.95 20.53
C TYR A 260 5.22 -2.45 20.96
N LYS A 261 6.23 -2.37 20.08
CA LYS A 261 7.63 -2.78 20.31
C LYS A 261 8.59 -1.69 19.81
N THR A 262 8.22 -0.43 20.04
CA THR A 262 8.94 0.73 19.47
C THR A 262 10.42 0.72 19.78
N ARG A 263 10.78 0.34 21.04
CA ARG A 263 12.16 0.31 21.48
C ARG A 263 12.97 -0.77 20.78
N GLU A 264 12.45 -1.99 20.77
CA GLU A 264 13.10 -3.14 20.14
C GLU A 264 13.27 -2.90 18.63
N MET A 265 12.23 -2.37 17.97
CA MET A 265 12.30 -2.05 16.55
C MET A 265 13.32 -0.96 16.25
N LEU A 266 13.42 0.06 17.08
CA LEU A 266 14.43 1.12 16.93
C LEU A 266 15.85 0.56 17.07
N GLU A 267 16.08 -0.31 18.07
CA GLU A 267 17.36 -0.97 18.30
C GLU A 267 17.73 -1.83 17.05
N GLU A 268 16.80 -2.67 16.56
CA GLU A 268 16.98 -3.49 15.35
C GLU A 268 17.29 -2.66 14.10
N GLU A 269 16.55 -1.56 13.87
CA GLU A 269 16.78 -0.68 12.72
C GLU A 269 18.14 -0.01 12.77
N LYS A 270 18.58 0.42 13.95
CA LYS A 270 19.91 1.02 14.16
C LYS A 270 21.03 0.02 13.91
N GLU A 271 20.92 -1.19 14.45
CA GLU A 271 21.89 -2.26 14.21
C GLU A 271 21.95 -2.61 12.72
N ALA A 272 20.79 -2.84 12.09
CA ALA A 272 20.72 -3.14 10.67
C ALA A 272 21.30 -2.01 9.80
N SER A 273 21.07 -0.75 10.17
CA SER A 273 21.58 0.41 9.40
C SER A 273 23.11 0.48 9.42
N VAL A 274 23.76 0.02 10.48
CA VAL A 274 25.24 -0.04 10.60
C VAL A 274 25.80 -1.24 9.83
N GLU A 275 25.14 -2.41 9.89
CA GLU A 275 25.65 -3.65 9.31
C GLU A 275 25.39 -3.77 7.80
N LYS A 276 24.20 -3.39 7.34
CA LYS A 276 23.67 -3.68 6.00
C LYS A 276 23.11 -2.45 5.28
N GLY A 277 23.15 -1.30 5.93
CA GLY A 277 22.42 -0.12 5.47
C GLY A 277 20.92 -0.17 5.83
N THR A 278 20.18 0.88 5.44
CA THR A 278 18.73 0.92 5.65
C THR A 278 18.01 -0.12 4.78
N ARG A 279 16.76 -0.42 5.10
CA ARG A 279 15.94 -1.32 4.27
C ARG A 279 15.85 -0.84 2.83
N ALA A 280 15.87 0.48 2.59
CA ALA A 280 15.87 1.06 1.25
C ALA A 280 17.10 0.63 0.44
N GLU A 281 18.28 0.60 1.05
CA GLU A 281 19.52 0.19 0.38
C GLU A 281 19.51 -1.28 0.04
N VAL A 282 19.04 -2.15 0.95
CA VAL A 282 18.84 -3.57 0.68
C VAL A 282 17.87 -3.79 -0.50
N VAL A 283 16.76 -3.06 -0.49
CA VAL A 283 15.76 -3.14 -1.56
C VAL A 283 16.32 -2.65 -2.88
N LYS A 284 17.17 -1.61 -2.88
CA LYS A 284 17.82 -1.07 -4.09
C LYS A 284 18.71 -2.13 -4.74
N GLN A 285 19.46 -2.90 -3.97
CA GLN A 285 20.29 -3.99 -4.51
C GLN A 285 19.41 -5.08 -5.13
N LEU A 286 18.36 -5.54 -4.42
CA LEU A 286 17.42 -6.53 -4.95
C LEU A 286 16.73 -6.07 -6.23
N GLU A 287 16.37 -4.78 -6.30
CA GLU A 287 15.76 -4.21 -7.49
C GLU A 287 16.72 -4.17 -8.68
N ASN A 288 17.99 -3.80 -8.45
CA ASN A 288 19.03 -3.85 -9.50
C ASN A 288 19.20 -5.27 -10.05
N ASP A 289 19.30 -6.27 -9.18
CA ASP A 289 19.44 -7.68 -9.58
C ASP A 289 18.22 -8.14 -10.40
N LEU A 290 17.00 -7.71 -10.02
CA LEU A 290 15.80 -8.00 -10.79
C LEU A 290 15.80 -7.35 -12.17
N PHE A 291 16.21 -6.07 -12.28
CA PHE A 291 16.28 -5.40 -13.57
C PHE A 291 17.31 -6.04 -14.50
N GLU A 292 18.44 -6.54 -13.98
CA GLU A 292 19.39 -7.33 -14.79
C GLU A 292 18.75 -8.61 -15.33
N LEU A 293 17.97 -9.33 -14.51
CA LEU A 293 17.21 -10.50 -14.98
C LEU A 293 16.17 -10.12 -16.06
N TYR A 294 15.47 -8.98 -15.89
CA TYR A 294 14.44 -8.54 -16.84
C TYR A 294 15.01 -8.17 -18.22
N LYS A 295 16.29 -7.82 -18.30
CA LYS A 295 16.99 -7.53 -19.57
C LYS A 295 17.19 -8.78 -20.43
N ASP A 296 17.17 -10.01 -19.85
CA ASP A 296 17.34 -11.25 -20.61
C ASP A 296 16.22 -11.38 -21.66
N PRO A 297 16.56 -11.40 -22.96
CA PRO A 297 15.57 -11.52 -24.03
C PRO A 297 14.83 -12.87 -24.04
N ASN A 298 15.38 -13.90 -23.37
CA ASN A 298 14.77 -15.22 -23.27
C ASN A 298 13.82 -15.34 -22.05
N LEU A 299 13.86 -14.39 -21.12
CA LEU A 299 12.93 -14.37 -19.98
C LEU A 299 11.54 -13.92 -20.47
N ASP A 300 10.57 -14.80 -20.34
CA ASP A 300 9.18 -14.62 -20.80
C ASP A 300 8.14 -14.99 -19.72
N ILE A 301 8.57 -15.03 -18.45
CA ILE A 301 7.75 -15.29 -17.25
C ILE A 301 8.10 -14.30 -16.15
N LYS A 302 7.24 -14.18 -15.15
CA LYS A 302 7.59 -13.55 -13.87
C LYS A 302 8.69 -14.38 -13.20
N PRO A 303 9.89 -13.83 -12.94
CA PRO A 303 10.94 -14.61 -12.31
C PRO A 303 10.62 -14.83 -10.81
N PRO A 304 10.91 -16.03 -10.25
CA PRO A 304 10.63 -16.33 -8.84
C PRO A 304 11.41 -15.44 -7.87
N GLN A 305 12.51 -14.84 -8.31
CA GLN A 305 13.31 -13.90 -7.51
C GLN A 305 12.54 -12.66 -7.10
N LEU A 306 11.46 -12.31 -7.84
CA LEU A 306 10.60 -11.16 -7.50
C LEU A 306 9.94 -11.32 -6.12
N GLU A 307 9.67 -12.54 -5.67
CA GLU A 307 9.09 -12.82 -4.36
C GLU A 307 9.97 -12.32 -3.20
N LYS A 308 11.30 -12.33 -3.37
CA LYS A 308 12.26 -11.82 -2.38
C LYS A 308 12.20 -10.30 -2.20
N ARG A 309 11.72 -9.57 -3.21
CA ARG A 309 11.60 -8.11 -3.17
C ARG A 309 10.57 -7.64 -2.14
N GLY A 310 9.60 -8.45 -1.81
CA GLY A 310 8.40 -8.13 -1.03
C GLY A 310 7.21 -7.89 -1.94
N GLY A 311 6.00 -7.90 -1.38
CA GLY A 311 4.77 -7.70 -2.17
C GLY A 311 4.17 -9.02 -2.66
N ALA A 312 4.46 -10.14 -2.01
CA ALA A 312 3.72 -11.38 -2.22
C ALA A 312 2.21 -11.11 -2.21
N TYR A 313 1.47 -11.73 -3.14
CA TYR A 313 0.03 -11.54 -3.36
C TYR A 313 -0.38 -10.16 -3.92
N TYR A 314 0.56 -9.36 -4.42
CA TYR A 314 0.26 -8.04 -4.98
C TYR A 314 -0.68 -8.14 -6.19
N SER A 315 -0.38 -9.04 -7.15
CA SER A 315 -1.24 -9.27 -8.31
C SER A 315 -2.58 -9.89 -7.90
N ASP A 316 -2.58 -10.76 -6.88
CA ASP A 316 -3.82 -11.36 -6.39
C ASP A 316 -4.76 -10.29 -5.81
N ALA A 317 -4.24 -9.34 -5.06
CA ALA A 317 -5.04 -8.21 -4.56
C ALA A 317 -5.62 -7.36 -5.70
N ALA A 318 -4.74 -6.91 -6.64
CA ALA A 318 -5.14 -6.02 -7.73
C ALA A 318 -6.08 -6.68 -8.72
N CYS A 319 -5.63 -7.79 -9.28
CA CYS A 319 -6.35 -8.44 -10.38
C CYS A 319 -7.65 -9.07 -9.87
N SER A 320 -7.67 -9.60 -8.62
CA SER A 320 -8.88 -10.10 -8.00
C SER A 320 -9.92 -8.99 -7.83
N LEU A 321 -9.51 -7.82 -7.29
CA LEU A 321 -10.41 -6.69 -7.13
C LEU A 321 -10.97 -6.18 -8.46
N ILE A 322 -10.11 -5.98 -9.46
CA ILE A 322 -10.52 -5.53 -10.80
C ILE A 322 -11.50 -6.54 -11.41
N THR A 323 -11.18 -7.84 -11.34
CA THR A 323 -12.05 -8.91 -11.83
C THR A 323 -13.39 -8.93 -11.11
N SER A 324 -13.40 -8.72 -9.81
CA SER A 324 -14.63 -8.70 -8.99
C SER A 324 -15.51 -7.49 -9.30
N ILE A 325 -14.93 -6.31 -9.50
CA ILE A 325 -15.66 -5.11 -9.93
C ILE A 325 -16.24 -5.34 -11.33
N TYR A 326 -15.42 -5.80 -12.27
CA TYR A 326 -15.84 -6.00 -13.66
C TYR A 326 -17.00 -7.00 -13.78
N ASN A 327 -16.91 -8.13 -13.09
CA ASN A 327 -17.88 -9.21 -13.14
C ASN A 327 -19.00 -9.10 -12.10
N ASN A 328 -19.02 -8.08 -11.26
CA ASN A 328 -20.00 -7.94 -10.17
C ASN A 328 -20.07 -9.19 -9.27
N LYS A 329 -18.92 -9.72 -8.84
CA LYS A 329 -18.83 -11.03 -8.17
C LYS A 329 -19.53 -11.07 -6.79
N GLY A 330 -19.53 -9.97 -6.06
CA GLY A 330 -20.09 -9.93 -4.70
C GLY A 330 -19.26 -10.68 -3.66
N ASP A 331 -18.00 -10.97 -3.95
CA ASP A 331 -17.06 -11.59 -3.03
C ASP A 331 -16.57 -10.57 -1.97
N ILE A 332 -16.06 -11.09 -0.86
CA ILE A 332 -15.58 -10.26 0.26
C ILE A 332 -14.07 -10.08 0.14
N GLN A 333 -13.65 -8.80 0.06
CA GLN A 333 -12.24 -8.44 0.04
C GLN A 333 -11.95 -7.30 1.02
N PRO A 334 -10.83 -7.34 1.78
CA PRO A 334 -10.39 -6.22 2.60
C PRO A 334 -9.75 -5.14 1.72
N VAL A 335 -10.29 -3.93 1.76
CA VAL A 335 -9.85 -2.80 0.93
C VAL A 335 -9.92 -1.48 1.69
N ASN A 336 -9.16 -0.49 1.21
CA ASN A 336 -9.26 0.89 1.69
C ASN A 336 -10.37 1.62 0.92
N THR A 337 -11.37 2.07 1.65
CA THR A 337 -12.55 2.77 1.10
C THR A 337 -13.08 3.81 2.09
N ARG A 338 -14.06 4.61 1.66
CA ARG A 338 -14.72 5.59 2.53
C ARG A 338 -15.41 4.90 3.71
N ASN A 339 -15.24 5.43 4.91
CA ASN A 339 -15.81 4.90 6.13
C ASN A 339 -17.35 4.86 6.11
N ASN A 340 -18.00 5.95 5.77
CA ASN A 340 -19.48 6.06 5.75
C ASN A 340 -20.17 5.51 7.01
N GLY A 341 -19.50 5.57 8.17
CA GLY A 341 -20.00 5.05 9.44
C GLY A 341 -19.75 3.56 9.69
N THR A 342 -19.01 2.88 8.82
CA THR A 342 -18.63 1.46 8.98
C THR A 342 -17.92 1.21 10.30
N ILE A 343 -16.94 2.07 10.64
CA ILE A 343 -16.32 2.16 11.95
C ILE A 343 -16.90 3.42 12.62
N ALA A 344 -17.78 3.23 13.61
CA ALA A 344 -18.57 4.29 14.22
C ALA A 344 -17.71 5.36 14.91
N SER A 345 -16.55 5.00 15.44
CA SER A 345 -15.62 5.88 16.16
C SER A 345 -14.69 6.69 15.25
N LEU A 346 -14.82 6.61 13.91
CA LEU A 346 -14.01 7.35 12.94
C LEU A 346 -14.87 8.29 12.08
N PRO A 347 -14.30 9.39 11.54
CA PRO A 347 -15.04 10.30 10.68
C PRO A 347 -15.63 9.61 9.45
N HIS A 348 -16.85 9.97 9.07
CA HIS A 348 -17.57 9.36 7.94
C HIS A 348 -16.86 9.54 6.60
N ASP A 349 -16.16 10.66 6.40
CA ASP A 349 -15.45 11.03 5.18
C ASP A 349 -13.99 10.53 5.15
N SER A 350 -13.55 9.77 6.18
CA SER A 350 -12.21 9.19 6.20
C SER A 350 -12.13 7.89 5.42
N ALA A 351 -10.92 7.49 5.03
CA ALA A 351 -10.66 6.14 4.51
C ALA A 351 -10.39 5.15 5.65
N VAL A 352 -10.92 3.95 5.52
CA VAL A 352 -10.72 2.82 6.44
C VAL A 352 -10.35 1.56 5.66
N GLU A 353 -9.61 0.65 6.28
CA GLU A 353 -9.33 -0.68 5.71
C GLU A 353 -10.22 -1.71 6.41
N VAL A 354 -11.20 -2.22 5.67
CA VAL A 354 -12.26 -3.11 6.19
C VAL A 354 -12.68 -4.12 5.12
N ASN A 355 -13.32 -5.20 5.54
CA ASN A 355 -13.95 -6.12 4.63
C ASN A 355 -15.11 -5.45 3.89
N CYS A 356 -15.15 -5.63 2.58
CA CYS A 356 -16.17 -5.08 1.69
C CYS A 356 -16.72 -6.16 0.77
N ILE A 357 -18.02 -6.11 0.50
CA ILE A 357 -18.62 -6.83 -0.62
C ILE A 357 -18.27 -6.06 -1.89
N ILE A 358 -17.59 -6.71 -2.83
CA ILE A 358 -17.14 -6.08 -4.07
C ILE A 358 -18.17 -6.23 -5.18
N THR A 359 -18.72 -5.11 -5.63
CA THR A 359 -19.71 -5.05 -6.70
C THR A 359 -19.21 -4.20 -7.86
N LYS A 360 -19.93 -4.18 -8.98
CA LYS A 360 -19.59 -3.29 -10.13
C LYS A 360 -19.71 -1.79 -9.78
N GLU A 361 -20.49 -1.43 -8.76
CA GLU A 361 -20.53 -0.09 -8.20
C GLU A 361 -19.41 0.17 -7.18
N GLY A 362 -18.51 -0.79 -6.98
CA GLY A 362 -17.37 -0.73 -6.08
C GLY A 362 -17.60 -1.44 -4.74
N PRO A 363 -16.71 -1.18 -3.78
CA PRO A 363 -16.75 -1.81 -2.47
C PRO A 363 -17.93 -1.29 -1.65
N LYS A 364 -18.64 -2.23 -1.03
CA LYS A 364 -19.68 -1.96 -0.03
C LYS A 364 -19.19 -2.47 1.33
N PRO A 365 -18.77 -1.56 2.22
CA PRO A 365 -18.20 -1.95 3.50
C PRO A 365 -19.19 -2.76 4.34
N ILE A 366 -18.69 -3.82 4.98
CA ILE A 366 -19.43 -4.57 5.98
C ILE A 366 -19.33 -3.82 7.29
N ALA A 367 -20.47 -3.55 7.93
CA ALA A 367 -20.52 -2.77 9.15
C ALA A 367 -19.68 -3.42 10.27
N VAL A 368 -18.80 -2.64 10.88
CA VAL A 368 -17.96 -3.05 12.02
C VAL A 368 -18.59 -2.60 13.35
N GLY A 369 -19.21 -1.42 13.37
CA GLY A 369 -19.64 -0.76 14.60
C GLY A 369 -18.48 -0.08 15.31
N ASP A 370 -18.44 -0.15 16.63
CA ASP A 370 -17.32 0.38 17.42
C ASP A 370 -16.14 -0.61 17.42
N LEU A 371 -14.94 -0.06 17.28
CA LEU A 371 -13.74 -0.86 17.50
C LEU A 371 -13.61 -1.25 18.99
N PRO A 372 -13.09 -2.45 19.28
CA PRO A 372 -12.78 -2.85 20.65
C PRO A 372 -11.90 -1.80 21.37
N VAL A 373 -12.20 -1.55 22.64
CA VAL A 373 -11.49 -0.53 23.46
C VAL A 373 -9.95 -0.64 23.38
N PRO A 374 -9.34 -1.85 23.43
CA PRO A 374 -7.89 -1.99 23.39
C PRO A 374 -7.22 -1.47 22.12
N VAL A 375 -7.95 -1.46 20.98
CA VAL A 375 -7.38 -1.05 19.68
C VAL A 375 -7.83 0.34 19.24
N ARG A 376 -9.00 0.79 19.70
CA ARG A 376 -9.67 2.01 19.25
C ARG A 376 -8.82 3.27 19.41
N GLY A 377 -8.19 3.45 20.58
CA GLY A 377 -7.41 4.66 20.90
C GLY A 377 -6.26 4.89 19.92
N LEU A 378 -5.49 3.86 19.62
CA LEU A 378 -4.37 3.94 18.67
C LEU A 378 -4.86 4.22 17.26
N VAL A 379 -5.93 3.53 16.81
CA VAL A 379 -6.52 3.75 15.47
C VAL A 379 -7.01 5.19 15.31
N GLN A 380 -7.69 5.76 16.32
CA GLN A 380 -8.14 7.16 16.30
C GLN A 380 -6.97 8.15 16.26
N GLN A 381 -5.91 7.90 17.02
CA GLN A 381 -4.72 8.75 17.03
C GLN A 381 -4.03 8.73 15.66
N ILE A 382 -3.85 7.55 15.06
CA ILE A 382 -3.27 7.44 13.73
C ILE A 382 -4.18 8.08 12.68
N LYS A 383 -5.49 7.95 12.77
CA LYS A 383 -6.41 8.65 11.84
C LYS A 383 -6.27 10.16 11.95
N SER A 384 -6.08 10.70 13.15
CA SER A 384 -5.83 12.13 13.34
C SER A 384 -4.52 12.57 12.67
N PHE A 385 -3.46 11.78 12.84
CA PHE A 385 -2.18 11.97 12.16
C PHE A 385 -2.36 11.94 10.62
N GLU A 386 -3.03 10.93 10.08
CA GLU A 386 -3.26 10.80 8.63
C GLU A 386 -4.00 12.02 8.06
N ARG A 387 -5.10 12.44 8.70
CA ARG A 387 -5.90 13.58 8.22
C ARG A 387 -5.11 14.88 8.23
N THR A 388 -4.36 15.14 9.30
CA THR A 388 -3.52 16.35 9.40
C THR A 388 -2.38 16.30 8.36
N THR A 389 -1.80 15.12 8.09
CA THR A 389 -0.80 14.91 7.06
C THR A 389 -1.36 15.20 5.66
N ILE A 390 -2.57 14.70 5.35
CA ILE A 390 -3.24 14.96 4.06
C ILE A 390 -3.45 16.45 3.85
N GLU A 391 -3.92 17.17 4.88
CA GLU A 391 -4.09 18.62 4.80
C GLU A 391 -2.77 19.36 4.56
N ALA A 392 -1.70 18.95 5.26
CA ALA A 392 -0.36 19.50 5.02
C ALA A 392 0.15 19.21 3.60
N ALA A 393 -0.10 18.01 3.08
CA ALA A 393 0.29 17.61 1.71
C ALA A 393 -0.38 18.48 0.64
N VAL A 394 -1.67 18.78 0.83
CA VAL A 394 -2.46 19.58 -0.12
C VAL A 394 -2.14 21.07 -0.04
N THR A 395 -1.91 21.60 1.16
CA THR A 395 -1.77 23.04 1.39
C THR A 395 -0.32 23.53 1.41
N GLY A 396 0.65 22.66 1.68
CA GLY A 396 2.04 23.06 1.96
C GLY A 396 2.21 23.77 3.30
N ASP A 397 1.25 23.64 4.22
CA ASP A 397 1.27 24.31 5.51
C ASP A 397 2.26 23.62 6.46
N TYR A 398 3.34 24.34 6.78
CA TYR A 398 4.38 23.89 7.71
C TYR A 398 3.82 23.56 9.11
N HIS A 399 2.91 24.38 9.63
CA HIS A 399 2.37 24.17 10.98
C HIS A 399 1.50 22.92 11.06
N LYS A 400 0.75 22.61 9.99
CA LYS A 400 0.00 21.35 9.89
C LYS A 400 0.95 20.15 9.78
N ALA A 401 2.04 20.26 9.04
CA ALA A 401 3.04 19.19 8.95
C ALA A 401 3.70 18.95 10.33
N LEU A 402 4.06 20.03 11.05
CA LEU A 402 4.61 19.92 12.40
C LEU A 402 3.60 19.33 13.38
N LEU A 403 2.34 19.75 13.32
CA LEU A 403 1.28 19.19 14.16
C LEU A 403 1.09 17.70 13.89
N ALA A 404 0.98 17.29 12.62
CA ALA A 404 0.88 15.89 12.24
C ALA A 404 2.06 15.07 12.79
N MET A 405 3.29 15.56 12.61
CA MET A 405 4.48 14.93 13.14
C MET A 405 4.38 14.75 14.67
N THR A 406 4.01 15.82 15.40
CA THR A 406 3.97 15.85 16.85
C THR A 406 2.91 14.92 17.46
N ILE A 407 1.74 14.78 16.82
CA ILE A 407 0.67 13.91 17.32
C ILE A 407 0.89 12.43 16.97
N ASN A 408 1.88 12.11 16.14
CA ASN A 408 2.21 10.71 15.85
C ASN A 408 2.85 10.06 17.08
N PRO A 409 2.36 8.88 17.52
CA PRO A 409 2.85 8.24 18.76
C PRO A 409 4.30 7.75 18.68
N LEU A 410 4.92 7.73 17.50
CA LEU A 410 6.34 7.38 17.34
C LEU A 410 7.29 8.54 17.65
N LEU A 411 6.79 9.77 17.85
CA LEU A 411 7.59 10.95 18.16
C LEU A 411 7.64 11.19 19.68
N PRO A 412 8.85 11.37 20.26
CA PRO A 412 9.01 11.55 21.70
C PRO A 412 8.64 12.96 22.19
N SER A 413 8.71 13.98 21.33
CA SER A 413 8.40 15.37 21.69
C SER A 413 8.21 16.26 20.45
N ASP A 414 7.58 17.43 20.65
CA ASP A 414 7.44 18.50 19.66
C ASP A 414 8.78 19.06 19.17
N LYS A 415 9.78 19.15 20.06
CA LYS A 415 11.13 19.61 19.72
C LYS A 415 11.81 18.64 18.75
N VAL A 416 11.75 17.35 19.01
CA VAL A 416 12.32 16.31 18.10
C VAL A 416 11.53 16.27 16.81
N ALA A 417 10.19 16.36 16.88
CA ALA A 417 9.34 16.44 15.69
C ALA A 417 9.74 17.61 14.78
N LYS A 418 10.01 18.80 15.37
CA LYS A 418 10.45 19.97 14.61
C LYS A 418 11.82 19.77 13.95
N GLN A 419 12.78 19.20 14.68
CA GLN A 419 14.12 18.94 14.17
C GLN A 419 14.09 17.99 12.96
N ILE A 420 13.34 16.89 13.08
CA ILE A 420 13.17 15.93 11.98
C ILE A 420 12.44 16.59 10.81
N LEU A 421 11.35 17.34 11.06
CA LEU A 421 10.60 18.03 10.01
C LEU A 421 11.47 18.97 9.20
N ASP A 422 12.27 19.82 9.87
CA ASP A 422 13.12 20.80 9.22
C ASP A 422 14.20 20.13 8.35
N GLU A 423 14.87 19.09 8.88
CA GLU A 423 15.88 18.35 8.11
C GLU A 423 15.26 17.61 6.92
N MET A 424 14.12 16.95 7.11
CA MET A 424 13.48 16.20 6.04
C MET A 424 12.86 17.13 4.97
N LEU A 425 12.33 18.31 5.33
CA LEU A 425 11.87 19.30 4.35
C LEU A 425 12.99 19.75 3.43
N GLU A 426 14.19 20.06 3.97
CA GLU A 426 15.32 20.43 3.14
C GLU A 426 15.84 19.25 2.29
N ALA A 427 15.92 18.05 2.88
CA ALA A 427 16.36 16.83 2.20
C ALA A 427 15.47 16.41 1.01
N HIS A 428 14.17 16.74 1.06
CA HIS A 428 13.17 16.39 0.04
C HIS A 428 12.65 17.58 -0.77
N LYS A 429 13.29 18.74 -0.67
CA LYS A 429 12.84 20.02 -1.22
C LYS A 429 12.40 19.96 -2.69
N GLU A 430 13.12 19.21 -3.52
CA GLU A 430 12.83 19.05 -4.94
C GLU A 430 11.46 18.40 -5.22
N TYR A 431 10.97 17.57 -4.28
CA TYR A 431 9.69 16.85 -4.38
C TYR A 431 8.56 17.53 -3.62
N LEU A 432 8.81 18.65 -2.95
CA LEU A 432 7.87 19.34 -2.06
C LEU A 432 7.64 20.80 -2.46
N PRO A 433 7.35 21.09 -3.74
CA PRO A 433 7.23 22.49 -4.21
C PRO A 433 6.16 23.28 -3.45
N GLN A 434 5.12 22.63 -2.90
CA GLN A 434 4.06 23.29 -2.15
C GLN A 434 4.53 23.94 -0.84
N PHE A 435 5.62 23.48 -0.24
CA PHE A 435 6.21 24.08 0.96
C PHE A 435 7.17 25.23 0.67
N PHE A 436 7.67 25.34 -0.57
CA PHE A 436 8.72 26.28 -0.94
C PHE A 436 8.28 27.32 -1.98
N LYS A 437 7.04 27.23 -2.48
CA LYS A 437 6.47 28.29 -3.31
C LYS A 437 6.27 29.54 -2.46
N LYS A 438 6.87 30.67 -2.85
CA LYS A 438 6.50 31.95 -2.27
C LYS A 438 5.01 32.17 -2.55
N VAL A 439 4.22 32.36 -1.51
CA VAL A 439 2.87 32.88 -1.66
C VAL A 439 3.06 34.28 -2.24
N GLU A 440 2.82 34.47 -3.54
CA GLU A 440 2.57 35.80 -4.07
C GLU A 440 1.33 36.34 -3.34
N LYS A 441 1.56 37.36 -2.52
CA LYS A 441 0.53 38.03 -1.74
C LYS A 441 -0.31 38.91 -2.66
#